data_a6c86fb23cf27b9055cdf296155ebd02
#
_entry.id   a6c86fb23cf27b9055cdf296155ebd02
#
_cell.length_a   1.000
_cell.length_b   1.000
_cell.length_c   1.000
_cell.angle_alpha   90.00
_cell.angle_beta   90.00
_cell.angle_gamma   90.00
#
_symmetry.space_group_name_H-M   'P 1'
#
loop_
_entity.id
_entity.type
_entity.pdbx_description
1 polymer ?
#
loop_
_entity_poly.entity_id
_entity_poly.type
_entity_poly.pdbx_seq_one_letter_code
_entity_poly.pdbx_strand_id
1 'polypeptide(L)'
;TSISFSGSGELDNGMTVSYFSLQAGSNASSQSVSVDMGDAGKIMMSNYNMAGIGMIQDKVPNGGEQPWDDNAATHGAPEQGVASPHSGNRLGYSNTIGGATISAALDYQQSSPTTSLAVSMPVMDGLEVGFGIATDQDSATTEQDIETAYVTYAMGGISVGYQLTEVNAAAANSDIDRTGYGISFAVNENLSVGYGVSNTEFESSSITSDEENTGIGIAYTSGG
;
A
#
# COMPACT_ATOMS: atom_id res chain seq x y z
N THR A 1 -0.08 -14.70 17.76
CA THR A 1 0.88 -15.67 17.18
C THR A 1 0.47 -15.90 15.73
N SER A 2 1.41 -15.80 14.82
CA SER A 2 1.21 -16.07 13.39
C SER A 2 2.26 -17.05 12.89
N ILE A 3 1.91 -17.81 11.85
CA ILE A 3 2.81 -18.73 11.16
C ILE A 3 2.70 -18.44 9.66
N SER A 4 3.83 -18.26 9.00
CA SER A 4 3.87 -18.12 7.54
C SER A 4 4.44 -19.36 6.88
N PHE A 5 3.90 -19.66 5.70
CA PHE A 5 4.38 -20.69 4.79
C PHE A 5 4.71 -20.01 3.46
N SER A 6 5.87 -20.33 2.91
CA SER A 6 6.25 -19.85 1.58
C SER A 6 7.01 -20.94 0.83
N GLY A 7 6.91 -20.92 -0.47
CA GLY A 7 7.62 -21.82 -1.35
C GLY A 7 7.69 -21.27 -2.76
N SER A 8 8.69 -21.69 -3.51
CA SER A 8 8.83 -21.37 -4.92
C SER A 8 9.44 -22.53 -5.69
N GLY A 9 9.15 -22.60 -6.97
CA GLY A 9 9.70 -23.59 -7.89
C GLY A 9 9.77 -23.04 -9.32
N GLU A 10 10.79 -23.45 -10.05
CA GLU A 10 10.95 -23.14 -11.45
C GLU A 10 10.23 -24.19 -12.30
N LEU A 11 9.52 -23.73 -13.31
CA LEU A 11 8.87 -24.56 -14.32
C LEU A 11 9.85 -24.87 -15.47
N ASP A 12 9.59 -25.93 -16.23
CA ASP A 12 10.42 -26.37 -17.37
C ASP A 12 10.64 -25.28 -18.45
N ASN A 13 9.78 -24.27 -18.49
CA ASN A 13 9.86 -23.13 -19.41
C ASN A 13 10.60 -21.92 -18.82
N GLY A 14 11.22 -22.05 -17.65
CA GLY A 14 11.97 -21.00 -16.98
C GLY A 14 11.14 -20.00 -16.17
N MET A 15 9.82 -20.15 -16.12
CA MET A 15 8.97 -19.33 -15.25
C MET A 15 9.08 -19.80 -13.80
N THR A 16 8.95 -18.88 -12.85
CA THR A 16 8.96 -19.21 -11.43
C THR A 16 7.56 -19.07 -10.84
N VAL A 17 7.06 -20.13 -10.20
CA VAL A 17 5.83 -20.10 -9.41
C VAL A 17 6.21 -19.91 -7.94
N SER A 18 5.51 -19.01 -7.25
CA SER A 18 5.69 -18.79 -5.83
C SER A 18 4.35 -18.84 -5.11
N TYR A 19 4.38 -19.31 -3.88
CA TYR A 19 3.24 -19.37 -2.98
C TYR A 19 3.59 -18.75 -1.63
N PHE A 20 2.64 -18.02 -1.05
CA PHE A 20 2.72 -17.49 0.30
C PHE A 20 1.38 -17.66 1.02
N SER A 21 1.43 -17.99 2.32
CA SER A 21 0.28 -17.99 3.21
C SER A 21 0.69 -17.58 4.61
N LEU A 22 -0.04 -16.62 5.19
CA LEU A 22 0.08 -16.21 6.58
C LEU A 22 -1.16 -16.69 7.34
N GLN A 23 -0.95 -17.46 8.40
CA GLN A 23 -1.97 -17.87 9.34
C GLN A 23 -1.86 -16.99 10.59
N ALA A 24 -2.91 -16.23 10.88
CA ALA A 24 -3.00 -15.40 12.08
C ALA A 24 -4.24 -15.86 12.89
N GLY A 25 -3.98 -16.38 14.08
CA GLY A 25 -5.04 -17.01 14.89
C GLY A 25 -5.62 -18.25 14.20
N SER A 26 -6.94 -18.30 14.02
CA SER A 26 -7.66 -19.44 13.41
C SER A 26 -7.85 -19.31 11.89
N ASN A 27 -7.47 -18.22 11.28
CA ASN A 27 -7.74 -17.92 9.88
C ASN A 27 -6.47 -17.63 9.07
N ALA A 28 -6.52 -17.95 7.78
CA ALA A 28 -5.53 -17.45 6.82
C ALA A 28 -5.79 -15.97 6.58
N SER A 29 -4.86 -15.09 7.01
CA SER A 29 -5.01 -13.65 6.86
C SER A 29 -4.52 -13.15 5.51
N SER A 30 -3.44 -13.74 4.98
CA SER A 30 -2.84 -13.33 3.71
C SER A 30 -2.41 -14.53 2.91
N GLN A 31 -2.81 -14.60 1.66
CA GLN A 31 -2.44 -15.67 0.75
C GLN A 31 -2.15 -15.11 -0.64
N SER A 32 -1.15 -15.68 -1.30
CA SER A 32 -0.88 -15.38 -2.71
C SER A 32 -0.27 -16.56 -3.45
N VAL A 33 -0.58 -16.62 -4.74
CA VAL A 33 0.12 -17.43 -5.73
C VAL A 33 0.55 -16.51 -6.86
N SER A 34 1.79 -16.61 -7.30
CA SER A 34 2.29 -15.80 -8.40
C SER A 34 3.10 -16.61 -9.40
N VAL A 35 3.09 -16.15 -10.66
CA VAL A 35 3.91 -16.65 -11.74
C VAL A 35 4.76 -15.50 -12.26
N ASP A 36 6.06 -15.62 -12.11
CA ASP A 36 7.04 -14.71 -12.67
C ASP A 36 7.46 -15.24 -14.06
N MET A 37 7.25 -14.42 -15.07
CA MET A 37 7.49 -14.75 -16.48
C MET A 37 8.73 -14.02 -17.04
N GLY A 38 9.60 -13.52 -16.14
CA GLY A 38 10.77 -12.73 -16.52
C GLY A 38 10.38 -11.40 -17.15
N ASP A 39 10.91 -11.11 -18.35
CA ASP A 39 10.65 -9.84 -19.06
C ASP A 39 9.15 -9.59 -19.36
N ALA A 40 8.33 -10.63 -19.33
CA ALA A 40 6.89 -10.52 -19.51
C ALA A 40 6.14 -10.08 -18.23
N GLY A 41 6.87 -9.90 -17.12
CA GLY A 41 6.32 -9.46 -15.86
C GLY A 41 5.77 -10.59 -15.00
N LYS A 42 5.00 -10.25 -13.99
CA LYS A 42 4.50 -11.15 -12.96
C LYS A 42 2.98 -11.07 -12.86
N ILE A 43 2.33 -12.22 -12.93
CA ILE A 43 0.90 -12.36 -12.62
C ILE A 43 0.77 -12.90 -11.20
N MET A 44 -0.23 -12.42 -10.47
CA MET A 44 -0.46 -12.80 -9.09
C MET A 44 -1.95 -12.88 -8.77
N MET A 45 -2.31 -13.89 -7.98
CA MET A 45 -3.60 -13.97 -7.31
C MET A 45 -3.36 -13.85 -5.81
N SER A 46 -4.03 -12.90 -5.14
CA SER A 46 -3.85 -12.66 -3.71
C SER A 46 -5.14 -12.17 -3.06
N ASN A 47 -5.25 -12.35 -1.75
CA ASN A 47 -6.32 -11.76 -0.94
C ASN A 47 -5.83 -10.55 -0.12
N TYR A 48 -4.69 -9.95 -0.47
CA TYR A 48 -4.13 -8.77 0.19
C TYR A 48 -3.41 -7.84 -0.79
N ASN A 49 -3.03 -6.65 -0.32
CA ASN A 49 -2.51 -5.55 -1.15
C ASN A 49 -1.10 -5.81 -1.68
N MET A 50 -0.96 -6.41 -2.87
CA MET A 50 0.33 -6.64 -3.52
C MET A 50 0.39 -6.14 -4.97
N ALA A 51 -0.73 -5.69 -5.53
CA ALA A 51 -0.80 -5.25 -6.91
C ALA A 51 -1.71 -4.03 -7.06
N GLY A 52 -1.65 -3.37 -8.21
CA GLY A 52 -2.36 -2.13 -8.47
C GLY A 52 -1.90 -1.02 -7.52
N ILE A 53 -2.83 -0.22 -7.05
CA ILE A 53 -2.57 0.88 -6.12
C ILE A 53 -1.97 0.40 -4.79
N GLY A 54 -2.24 -0.83 -4.37
CA GLY A 54 -1.65 -1.42 -3.17
C GLY A 54 -0.12 -1.57 -3.23
N MET A 55 0.49 -1.56 -4.41
CA MET A 55 1.95 -1.56 -4.58
C MET A 55 2.61 -0.28 -4.01
N ILE A 56 1.88 0.82 -4.02
CA ILE A 56 2.36 2.13 -3.57
C ILE A 56 1.70 2.59 -2.26
N GLN A 57 1.11 1.66 -1.54
CA GLN A 57 0.64 1.89 -0.18
C GLN A 57 1.82 2.15 0.76
N ASP A 58 1.63 2.99 1.78
CA ASP A 58 2.57 3.19 2.90
C ASP A 58 4.00 3.57 2.46
N LYS A 59 4.11 4.58 1.61
CA LYS A 59 5.41 5.02 1.09
C LYS A 59 6.12 6.04 1.98
N VAL A 60 5.48 6.52 3.04
CA VAL A 60 6.10 7.48 3.96
C VAL A 60 7.10 6.78 4.88
N PRO A 61 8.37 7.20 4.91
CA PRO A 61 9.35 6.64 5.83
C PRO A 61 8.95 6.87 7.29
N ASN A 62 9.07 5.84 8.10
CA ASN A 62 8.81 5.87 9.53
C ASN A 62 9.88 5.07 10.30
N GLY A 63 9.87 5.10 11.60
CA GLY A 63 10.83 4.37 12.45
C GLY A 63 10.33 3.00 12.90
N GLY A 64 9.27 2.47 12.29
CA GLY A 64 8.68 1.17 12.64
C GLY A 64 7.20 1.23 12.97
N GLU A 65 6.69 2.32 13.55
CA GLU A 65 5.27 2.59 13.75
C GLU A 65 4.79 3.57 12.70
N GLN A 66 3.66 3.28 12.07
CA GLN A 66 3.05 4.15 11.07
C GLN A 66 2.03 5.06 11.78
N PRO A 67 2.09 6.39 11.64
CA PRO A 67 1.19 7.29 12.36
C PRO A 67 -0.29 7.13 11.98
N TRP A 68 -0.57 6.54 10.83
CA TRP A 68 -1.95 6.25 10.40
C TRP A 68 -2.53 4.93 10.92
N ASP A 69 -1.73 4.05 11.53
CA ASP A 69 -2.21 2.80 12.11
C ASP A 69 -3.05 3.03 13.39
N ASP A 70 -2.86 4.16 14.05
CA ASP A 70 -3.58 4.56 15.27
C ASP A 70 -4.81 5.45 14.99
N ASN A 71 -5.21 5.63 13.74
CA ASN A 71 -6.40 6.37 13.39
C ASN A 71 -7.63 5.78 14.08
N ALA A 72 -8.37 6.62 14.79
CA ALA A 72 -9.55 6.17 15.49
C ALA A 72 -10.58 5.61 14.50
N ALA A 73 -10.89 4.33 14.62
CA ALA A 73 -11.82 3.60 13.75
C ALA A 73 -13.27 4.16 13.76
N THR A 74 -13.53 5.21 14.52
CA THR A 74 -14.85 5.86 14.67
C THR A 74 -15.28 6.63 13.43
N HIS A 75 -14.40 6.92 12.49
CA HIS A 75 -14.73 7.73 11.33
C HIS A 75 -14.69 6.98 10.00
N GLY A 76 -14.56 5.66 10.03
CA GLY A 76 -14.53 4.85 8.79
C GLY A 76 -13.34 5.17 7.86
N ALA A 77 -12.35 5.91 8.38
CA ALA A 77 -11.15 6.21 7.62
C ALA A 77 -10.38 4.92 7.36
N PRO A 78 -9.93 4.69 6.13
CA PRO A 78 -9.03 3.58 5.84
C PRO A 78 -7.79 3.70 6.73
N GLU A 79 -7.44 2.64 7.41
CA GLU A 79 -6.36 2.57 8.42
C GLU A 79 -4.96 2.79 7.85
N GLN A 80 -4.81 3.04 6.56
CA GLN A 80 -3.53 3.04 5.87
C GLN A 80 -3.42 4.25 4.93
N GLY A 81 -2.21 4.69 4.66
CA GLY A 81 -1.91 5.88 3.85
C GLY A 81 -2.52 5.87 2.44
N VAL A 82 -2.92 4.72 1.95
CA VAL A 82 -3.74 4.55 0.75
C VAL A 82 -4.97 3.74 1.12
N ALA A 83 -6.16 4.27 0.88
CA ALA A 83 -7.35 3.46 0.91
C ALA A 83 -7.22 2.32 -0.10
N SER A 84 -7.19 1.08 0.39
CA SER A 84 -7.23 -0.05 -0.52
C SER A 84 -8.68 -0.34 -0.85
N PRO A 85 -9.12 -0.16 -2.08
CA PRO A 85 -10.48 -0.49 -2.49
C PRO A 85 -10.72 -2.01 -2.51
N HIS A 86 -9.68 -2.80 -2.32
CA HIS A 86 -9.73 -4.24 -2.51
C HIS A 86 -9.95 -4.97 -1.19
N SER A 87 -11.12 -5.50 -1.00
CA SER A 87 -11.48 -6.30 0.18
C SER A 87 -11.49 -7.82 -0.06
N GLY A 88 -11.13 -8.29 -1.26
CA GLY A 88 -11.27 -9.68 -1.67
C GLY A 88 -10.09 -10.25 -2.44
N ASN A 89 -10.34 -11.39 -3.08
CA ASN A 89 -9.35 -12.01 -3.96
C ASN A 89 -9.22 -11.21 -5.25
N ARG A 90 -7.99 -10.90 -5.61
CA ARG A 90 -7.65 -10.08 -6.76
C ARG A 90 -6.69 -10.79 -7.71
N LEU A 91 -6.80 -10.43 -8.97
CA LEU A 91 -5.82 -10.72 -10.00
C LEU A 91 -4.95 -9.49 -10.18
N GLY A 92 -3.65 -9.64 -10.02
CA GLY A 92 -2.67 -8.59 -10.19
C GLY A 92 -1.69 -8.89 -11.31
N TYR A 93 -1.17 -7.85 -11.91
CA TYR A 93 -0.05 -7.88 -12.83
C TYR A 93 0.95 -6.80 -12.46
N SER A 94 2.24 -7.09 -12.55
CA SER A 94 3.30 -6.09 -12.41
C SER A 94 4.44 -6.36 -13.39
N ASN A 95 5.07 -5.28 -13.85
CA ASN A 95 6.27 -5.36 -14.69
C ASN A 95 7.14 -4.11 -14.50
N THR A 96 8.45 -4.26 -14.68
CA THR A 96 9.39 -3.14 -14.68
C THR A 96 9.91 -2.91 -16.09
N ILE A 97 9.60 -1.76 -16.65
CA ILE A 97 9.94 -1.38 -18.03
C ILE A 97 10.68 -0.04 -17.98
N GLY A 98 11.91 -0.01 -18.47
CA GLY A 98 12.71 1.22 -18.51
C GLY A 98 12.99 1.83 -17.12
N GLY A 99 13.01 1.00 -16.08
CA GLY A 99 13.18 1.43 -14.69
C GLY A 99 11.88 1.81 -13.98
N ALA A 100 10.78 2.02 -14.69
CA ALA A 100 9.47 2.23 -14.09
C ALA A 100 8.79 0.90 -13.78
N THR A 101 8.25 0.74 -12.58
CA THR A 101 7.41 -0.41 -12.22
C THR A 101 5.95 -0.03 -12.39
N ILE A 102 5.24 -0.79 -13.21
CA ILE A 102 3.80 -0.64 -13.47
C ILE A 102 3.10 -1.80 -12.79
N SER A 103 1.99 -1.53 -12.11
CA SER A 103 1.17 -2.55 -11.46
C SER A 103 -0.31 -2.29 -11.69
N ALA A 104 -1.06 -3.33 -12.03
CA ALA A 104 -2.50 -3.29 -12.19
C ALA A 104 -3.15 -4.38 -11.35
N ALA A 105 -4.36 -4.13 -10.87
CA ALA A 105 -5.14 -5.11 -10.14
C ALA A 105 -6.62 -5.05 -10.52
N LEU A 106 -7.27 -6.22 -10.46
CA LEU A 106 -8.68 -6.43 -10.65
C LEU A 106 -9.20 -7.30 -9.52
N ASP A 107 -10.17 -6.80 -8.76
CA ASP A 107 -10.98 -7.62 -7.86
C ASP A 107 -12.18 -8.19 -8.63
N TYR A 108 -12.20 -9.50 -8.79
CA TYR A 108 -13.20 -10.19 -9.63
C TYR A 108 -14.32 -10.84 -8.84
N GLN A 109 -14.26 -10.81 -7.52
CA GLN A 109 -15.28 -11.48 -6.67
C GLN A 109 -16.44 -10.56 -6.28
N GLN A 110 -16.33 -9.29 -6.55
CA GLN A 110 -17.40 -8.31 -6.30
C GLN A 110 -18.42 -8.33 -7.45
N SER A 111 -19.66 -7.98 -7.14
CA SER A 111 -20.72 -7.79 -8.17
C SER A 111 -20.40 -6.64 -9.13
N SER A 112 -19.57 -5.70 -8.70
CA SER A 112 -18.98 -4.65 -9.50
C SER A 112 -17.45 -4.72 -9.33
N PRO A 113 -16.69 -4.89 -10.42
CA PRO A 113 -15.25 -5.11 -10.30
C PRO A 113 -14.53 -3.83 -9.89
N THR A 114 -13.73 -3.92 -8.85
CA THR A 114 -12.77 -2.87 -8.47
C THR A 114 -11.50 -3.02 -9.31
N THR A 115 -11.04 -1.93 -9.89
CA THR A 115 -9.81 -1.89 -10.70
C THR A 115 -8.83 -0.86 -10.16
N SER A 116 -7.55 -1.12 -10.30
CA SER A 116 -6.53 -0.14 -9.96
C SER A 116 -5.28 -0.26 -10.82
N LEU A 117 -4.59 0.86 -10.95
CA LEU A 117 -3.31 0.98 -11.64
C LEU A 117 -2.36 1.84 -10.81
N ALA A 118 -1.09 1.43 -10.76
CA ALA A 118 -0.04 2.23 -10.14
C ALA A 118 1.25 2.19 -10.95
N VAL A 119 2.01 3.25 -10.84
CA VAL A 119 3.35 3.38 -11.42
C VAL A 119 4.29 3.94 -10.35
N SER A 120 5.46 3.33 -10.21
CA SER A 120 6.56 3.90 -9.43
C SER A 120 7.82 3.97 -10.27
N MET A 121 8.64 5.00 -10.06
CA MET A 121 9.85 5.21 -10.85
C MET A 121 10.96 5.86 -10.02
N PRO A 122 12.16 5.28 -10.00
CA PRO A 122 13.35 5.99 -9.54
C PRO A 122 13.68 7.09 -10.57
N VAL A 123 13.74 8.35 -10.11
CA VAL A 123 14.03 9.53 -10.95
C VAL A 123 15.53 9.81 -10.99
N MET A 124 16.18 9.64 -9.85
CA MET A 124 17.62 9.76 -9.67
C MET A 124 18.03 8.95 -8.44
N ASP A 125 19.32 8.87 -8.18
CA ASP A 125 19.84 8.14 -7.01
C ASP A 125 19.15 8.60 -5.71
N GLY A 126 18.52 7.67 -5.03
CA GLY A 126 17.74 7.89 -3.81
C GLY A 126 16.37 8.53 -3.98
N LEU A 127 15.99 9.07 -5.14
CA LEU A 127 14.69 9.71 -5.37
C LEU A 127 13.74 8.77 -6.12
N GLU A 128 12.64 8.41 -5.51
CA GLU A 128 11.53 7.66 -6.11
C GLU A 128 10.24 8.49 -6.07
N VAL A 129 9.46 8.39 -7.13
CA VAL A 129 8.11 8.95 -7.22
C VAL A 129 7.13 7.87 -7.65
N GLY A 130 5.88 8.01 -7.27
CA GLY A 130 4.83 7.12 -7.76
C GLY A 130 3.47 7.79 -7.76
N PHE A 131 2.59 7.20 -8.57
CA PHE A 131 1.22 7.62 -8.74
C PHE A 131 0.33 6.39 -8.92
N GLY A 132 -0.88 6.44 -8.41
CA GLY A 132 -1.86 5.37 -8.55
C GLY A 132 -3.29 5.89 -8.57
N ILE A 133 -4.13 5.13 -9.27
CA ILE A 133 -5.57 5.36 -9.36
C ILE A 133 -6.30 4.04 -9.09
N ALA A 134 -7.48 4.15 -8.49
CA ALA A 134 -8.39 3.02 -8.34
C ALA A 134 -9.83 3.48 -8.44
N THR A 135 -10.69 2.61 -8.96
CA THR A 135 -12.15 2.78 -8.94
C THR A 135 -12.76 1.60 -8.24
N ASP A 136 -13.46 1.86 -7.15
CA ASP A 136 -14.26 0.87 -6.41
C ASP A 136 -15.73 1.07 -6.79
N GLN A 137 -16.34 0.05 -7.40
CA GLN A 137 -17.71 0.08 -7.89
C GLN A 137 -18.62 -0.85 -7.09
N ASP A 138 -18.47 -0.91 -5.78
CA ASP A 138 -19.30 -1.83 -4.95
C ASP A 138 -20.80 -1.58 -5.09
N SER A 139 -21.22 -0.34 -5.35
CA SER A 139 -22.58 -0.01 -5.83
C SER A 139 -22.60 1.40 -6.45
N ALA A 140 -23.63 1.71 -7.24
CA ALA A 140 -23.82 3.04 -7.82
C ALA A 140 -23.95 4.18 -6.79
N THR A 141 -24.11 3.86 -5.51
CA THR A 141 -24.20 4.81 -4.39
C THR A 141 -22.97 4.80 -3.49
N THR A 142 -22.06 3.85 -3.70
CA THR A 142 -20.82 3.68 -2.91
C THR A 142 -19.59 3.61 -3.80
N GLU A 143 -19.73 4.03 -5.07
CA GLU A 143 -18.56 4.18 -5.95
C GLU A 143 -17.58 5.17 -5.37
N GLN A 144 -16.30 4.82 -5.39
CA GLN A 144 -15.21 5.67 -4.95
C GLN A 144 -14.10 5.65 -5.99
N ASP A 145 -13.63 6.83 -6.35
CA ASP A 145 -12.41 7.01 -7.12
C ASP A 145 -11.29 7.41 -6.16
N ILE A 146 -10.16 6.72 -6.24
CA ILE A 146 -9.01 6.92 -5.37
C ILE A 146 -7.83 7.32 -6.24
N GLU A 147 -7.18 8.43 -5.88
CA GLU A 147 -5.93 8.87 -6.46
C GLU A 147 -4.87 9.01 -5.37
N THR A 148 -3.67 8.54 -5.63
CA THR A 148 -2.57 8.68 -4.70
C THR A 148 -1.28 9.03 -5.42
N ALA A 149 -0.45 9.86 -4.79
CA ALA A 149 0.88 10.18 -5.29
C ALA A 149 1.86 10.26 -4.12
N TYR A 150 3.11 9.86 -4.36
CA TYR A 150 4.16 9.99 -3.36
C TYR A 150 5.49 10.42 -3.97
N VAL A 151 6.33 10.94 -3.09
CA VAL A 151 7.75 11.17 -3.34
C VAL A 151 8.54 10.72 -2.12
N THR A 152 9.60 9.95 -2.35
CA THR A 152 10.56 9.57 -1.31
C THR A 152 11.97 9.90 -1.74
N TYR A 153 12.79 10.33 -0.78
CA TYR A 153 14.21 10.58 -1.02
C TYR A 153 15.06 9.98 0.10
N ALA A 154 16.01 9.14 -0.30
CA ALA A 154 16.96 8.51 0.61
C ALA A 154 18.39 9.00 0.29
N MET A 155 19.10 9.45 1.32
CA MET A 155 20.49 9.90 1.20
C MET A 155 21.29 9.49 2.44
N GLY A 156 22.25 8.61 2.25
CA GLY A 156 22.99 8.03 3.36
C GLY A 156 22.07 7.24 4.30
N GLY A 157 22.07 7.56 5.59
CA GLY A 157 21.19 6.92 6.58
C GLY A 157 19.83 7.60 6.76
N ILE A 158 19.49 8.66 5.99
CA ILE A 158 18.26 9.43 6.12
C ILE A 158 17.33 9.10 4.97
N SER A 159 16.05 8.89 5.27
CA SER A 159 14.98 8.83 4.27
C SER A 159 13.88 9.80 4.66
N VAL A 160 13.36 10.54 3.69
CA VAL A 160 12.21 11.44 3.84
C VAL A 160 11.16 11.08 2.80
N GLY A 161 9.90 11.34 3.09
CA GLY A 161 8.82 11.06 2.15
C GLY A 161 7.57 11.89 2.43
N TYR A 162 6.79 12.01 1.38
CA TYR A 162 5.47 12.63 1.38
C TYR A 162 4.55 11.79 0.49
N GLN A 163 3.35 11.56 0.95
CA GLN A 163 2.28 10.88 0.20
C GLN A 163 0.98 11.63 0.39
N LEU A 164 0.23 11.78 -0.68
CA LEU A 164 -1.14 12.28 -0.66
C LEU A 164 -2.08 11.24 -1.27
N THR A 165 -3.31 11.18 -0.75
CA THR A 165 -4.36 10.30 -1.25
C THR A 165 -5.68 11.06 -1.18
N GLU A 166 -6.40 11.10 -2.29
CA GLU A 166 -7.74 11.65 -2.41
C GLU A 166 -8.72 10.50 -2.67
N VAL A 167 -9.81 10.47 -1.93
CA VAL A 167 -10.91 9.53 -2.10
C VAL A 167 -12.16 10.32 -2.43
N ASN A 168 -12.58 10.27 -3.68
CA ASN A 168 -13.78 10.91 -4.19
C ASN A 168 -14.94 9.92 -4.15
N ALA A 169 -15.88 10.13 -3.25
CA ALA A 169 -17.02 9.24 -3.07
C ALA A 169 -18.23 9.69 -3.89
N ALA A 170 -19.00 8.74 -4.45
CA ALA A 170 -20.25 9.07 -5.15
C ALA A 170 -21.30 9.71 -4.23
N ALA A 171 -21.25 9.46 -2.93
CA ALA A 171 -22.11 10.10 -1.94
C ALA A 171 -21.65 11.53 -1.68
N ALA A 172 -22.54 12.49 -1.76
CA ALA A 172 -22.24 13.88 -1.49
C ALA A 172 -21.71 14.09 -0.04
N ASN A 173 -20.67 14.92 0.10
CA ASN A 173 -19.99 15.22 1.35
C ASN A 173 -19.41 13.96 2.03
N SER A 174 -18.72 13.13 1.26
CA SER A 174 -18.07 11.92 1.74
C SER A 174 -16.65 11.76 1.23
N ASP A 175 -16.09 12.80 0.63
CA ASP A 175 -14.71 12.80 0.15
C ASP A 175 -13.74 12.83 1.32
N ILE A 176 -12.59 12.22 1.13
CA ILE A 176 -11.55 12.12 2.15
C ILE A 176 -10.20 12.47 1.51
N ASP A 177 -9.54 13.47 2.06
CA ASP A 177 -8.19 13.84 1.71
C ASP A 177 -7.22 13.41 2.81
N ARG A 178 -6.17 12.71 2.41
CA ARG A 178 -5.15 12.26 3.34
C ARG A 178 -3.76 12.66 2.88
N THR A 179 -2.98 13.20 3.81
CA THR A 179 -1.57 13.48 3.61
C THR A 179 -0.73 12.80 4.68
N GLY A 180 0.38 12.21 4.26
CA GLY A 180 1.38 11.67 5.16
C GLY A 180 2.75 12.22 4.83
N TYR A 181 3.54 12.53 5.84
CA TYR A 181 4.96 12.86 5.67
C TYR A 181 5.79 12.33 6.82
N GLY A 182 7.03 12.01 6.54
CA GLY A 182 7.88 11.41 7.56
C GLY A 182 9.34 11.43 7.21
N ILE A 183 10.12 11.15 8.23
CA ILE A 183 11.57 11.00 8.17
C ILE A 183 11.98 9.77 8.97
N SER A 184 12.90 9.00 8.43
CA SER A 184 13.59 7.95 9.18
C SER A 184 15.10 8.12 9.09
N PHE A 185 15.78 7.69 10.14
CA PHE A 185 17.23 7.74 10.25
C PHE A 185 17.77 6.39 10.74
N ALA A 186 18.60 5.76 9.91
CA ALA A 186 19.37 4.59 10.30
C ALA A 186 20.56 5.03 11.16
N VAL A 187 20.47 4.86 12.49
CA VAL A 187 21.53 5.19 13.45
C VAL A 187 22.73 4.27 13.25
N ASN A 188 22.46 3.00 12.99
CA ASN A 188 23.42 1.96 12.62
C ASN A 188 22.68 0.79 11.93
N GLU A 189 23.40 -0.30 11.63
CA GLU A 189 22.84 -1.48 10.95
C GLU A 189 21.67 -2.15 11.70
N ASN A 190 21.54 -1.91 12.99
CA ASN A 190 20.56 -2.57 13.85
C ASN A 190 19.51 -1.63 14.43
N LEU A 191 19.71 -0.32 14.34
CA LEU A 191 18.85 0.67 14.98
C LEU A 191 18.43 1.74 13.99
N SER A 192 17.13 1.95 13.84
CA SER A 192 16.56 3.09 13.16
C SER A 192 15.55 3.82 14.03
N VAL A 193 15.45 5.11 13.83
CA VAL A 193 14.45 5.99 14.45
C VAL A 193 13.70 6.74 13.38
N GLY A 194 12.45 7.08 13.63
CA GLY A 194 11.66 7.83 12.67
C GLY A 194 10.59 8.67 13.34
N TYR A 195 10.11 9.63 12.58
CA TYR A 195 9.01 10.50 12.92
C TYR A 195 8.09 10.62 11.71
N GLY A 196 6.80 10.50 11.93
CA GLY A 196 5.79 10.62 10.90
C GLY A 196 4.58 11.38 11.38
N VAL A 197 3.89 12.01 10.43
CA VAL A 197 2.62 12.70 10.64
C VAL A 197 1.67 12.26 9.55
N SER A 198 0.41 12.02 9.89
CA SER A 198 -0.68 11.87 8.94
C SER A 198 -1.82 12.83 9.29
N ASN A 199 -2.36 13.50 8.28
CA ASN A 199 -3.54 14.32 8.37
C ASN A 199 -4.63 13.73 7.50
N THR A 200 -5.85 13.65 8.03
CA THR A 200 -7.04 13.22 7.29
C THR A 200 -8.10 14.30 7.41
N GLU A 201 -8.50 14.85 6.27
CA GLU A 201 -9.58 15.82 6.16
C GLU A 201 -10.83 15.10 5.63
N PHE A 202 -11.97 15.37 6.25
CA PHE A 202 -13.25 14.74 5.90
C PHE A 202 -14.22 15.78 5.37
N GLU A 203 -14.65 15.64 4.13
CA GLU A 203 -15.80 16.39 3.63
C GLU A 203 -17.10 15.72 4.11
N SER A 204 -17.52 16.01 5.33
CA SER A 204 -18.71 15.38 5.91
C SER A 204 -19.54 16.35 6.72
N SER A 205 -20.86 16.31 6.55
CA SER A 205 -21.79 17.09 7.39
C SER A 205 -21.91 16.55 8.83
N SER A 206 -21.44 15.33 9.09
CA SER A 206 -21.51 14.65 10.38
C SER A 206 -20.17 14.53 11.09
N ILE A 207 -19.06 14.66 10.38
CA ILE A 207 -17.70 14.69 10.93
C ILE A 207 -17.27 16.16 10.94
N THR A 208 -17.03 16.72 12.12
CA THR A 208 -16.77 18.15 12.30
C THR A 208 -15.32 18.48 12.60
N SER A 209 -14.43 17.50 12.57
CA SER A 209 -13.00 17.68 12.86
C SER A 209 -12.14 16.79 11.99
N ASP A 210 -11.12 17.39 11.43
CA ASP A 210 -10.01 16.69 10.79
C ASP A 210 -9.21 15.89 11.84
N GLU A 211 -8.51 14.89 11.40
CA GLU A 211 -7.69 14.03 12.25
C GLU A 211 -6.21 14.22 11.92
N GLU A 212 -5.40 14.54 12.93
CA GLU A 212 -3.95 14.59 12.85
C GLU A 212 -3.35 13.53 13.77
N ASN A 213 -2.51 12.67 13.21
CA ASN A 213 -1.76 11.66 13.96
C ASN A 213 -0.27 11.89 13.81
N THR A 214 0.44 11.72 14.91
CA THR A 214 1.89 11.88 14.98
C THR A 214 2.51 10.65 15.64
N GLY A 215 3.47 10.03 14.95
CA GLY A 215 4.18 8.85 15.44
C GLY A 215 5.68 9.07 15.59
N ILE A 216 6.27 8.53 16.66
CA ILE A 216 7.72 8.38 16.82
C ILE A 216 7.99 6.88 16.89
N GLY A 217 8.72 6.36 15.92
CA GLY A 217 9.07 4.94 15.83
C GLY A 217 10.54 4.70 16.16
N ILE A 218 10.82 3.57 16.80
CA ILE A 218 12.16 3.04 17.02
C ILE A 218 12.16 1.57 16.64
N ALA A 219 12.92 1.21 15.62
CA ALA A 219 13.08 -0.18 15.20
C ALA A 219 14.50 -0.67 15.59
N TYR A 220 14.56 -1.81 16.26
CA TYR A 220 15.81 -2.46 16.61
C TYR A 220 15.80 -3.93 16.18
N THR A 221 16.79 -4.32 15.41
CA THR A 221 17.00 -5.71 14.99
C THR A 221 18.18 -6.31 15.76
N SER A 222 17.91 -7.26 16.66
CA SER A 222 18.97 -8.06 17.26
C SER A 222 19.30 -9.23 16.35
N GLY A 223 20.56 -9.37 15.98
CA GLY A 223 21.01 -10.54 15.21
C GLY A 223 20.68 -11.84 15.96
N GLY A 224 19.98 -12.74 15.28
CA GLY A 224 19.78 -14.10 15.69
C GLY A 224 20.84 -15.01 15.09
#